data_5bf94c302eebc1b7856f7b099dbd669f
#
_entry.id   5bf94c302eebc1b7856f7b099dbd669f
#
_cell.length_a   1.000
_cell.length_b   1.000
_cell.length_c   1.000
_cell.angle_alpha   90.00
_cell.angle_beta   90.00
_cell.angle_gamma   90.00
#
_symmetry.space_group_name_H-M   'P 1'
#
loop_
_entity.id
_entity.type
_entity.pdbx_description
1 polymer ?
#
loop_
_entity_poly.entity_id
_entity_poly.type
_entity_poly.pdbx_seq_one_letter_code
_entity_poly.pdbx_strand_id
1 'polypeptide(L)'
;MVFAAFVLLVGGGAVLWLLVGSDDSSSTPTAARSTLRIPTYSPPTYSPPTYSTPTYDPPTYTPRAAPSTESTYAPPRLYYGAIAVAPNGAVGKSWDYSSAAAARRRALNECPASGCKVLTTFVNGCGAVAYNPKTNKYWGGSGKTRSAAQKDAISNAGGGRWITWVCTTRY
;
A
#
# COMPACT_ATOMS: atom_id res chain seq x y z
N MET A 1 11.91 -24.61 -20.02
CA MET A 1 11.89 -23.34 -20.77
C MET A 1 13.33 -22.96 -21.10
N VAL A 2 13.69 -23.01 -22.36
CA VAL A 2 15.05 -22.74 -22.83
C VAL A 2 15.16 -21.22 -23.03
N PHE A 3 16.00 -20.54 -22.28
CA PHE A 3 16.37 -19.16 -22.58
C PHE A 3 17.59 -19.16 -23.51
N ALA A 4 17.38 -18.76 -24.75
CA ALA A 4 18.45 -18.46 -25.66
C ALA A 4 18.94 -17.04 -25.44
N ALA A 5 20.15 -16.86 -24.94
CA ALA A 5 20.83 -15.58 -24.90
C ALA A 5 21.50 -15.33 -26.24
N PHE A 6 21.06 -14.33 -27.00
CA PHE A 6 21.73 -13.81 -28.17
C PHE A 6 22.74 -12.74 -27.75
N VAL A 7 24.01 -13.01 -27.96
CA VAL A 7 25.08 -11.99 -27.91
C VAL A 7 25.50 -11.73 -29.34
N LEU A 8 25.24 -10.54 -29.86
CA LEU A 8 25.75 -10.04 -31.14
C LEU A 8 27.06 -9.30 -30.87
N LEU A 9 28.18 -9.91 -31.25
CA LEU A 9 29.45 -9.21 -31.33
C LEU A 9 29.71 -8.86 -32.82
N VAL A 10 29.75 -7.56 -33.09
CA VAL A 10 30.17 -7.01 -34.38
C VAL A 10 31.69 -6.78 -34.32
N GLY A 11 32.46 -7.51 -35.14
CA GLY A 11 33.90 -7.31 -35.29
C GLY A 11 34.66 -8.61 -35.36
N GLY A 12 34.87 -9.12 -36.57
CA GLY A 12 35.78 -10.12 -37.10
C GLY A 12 36.53 -11.02 -36.09
N GLY A 13 36.04 -12.22 -35.82
CA GLY A 13 36.78 -13.21 -35.04
C GLY A 13 35.91 -14.44 -34.75
N ALA A 14 36.48 -15.62 -34.99
CA ALA A 14 35.84 -16.90 -34.94
C ALA A 14 34.96 -17.16 -33.74
N VAL A 15 33.72 -17.58 -33.97
CA VAL A 15 32.76 -18.00 -32.94
C VAL A 15 33.14 -19.41 -32.47
N LEU A 16 33.63 -19.51 -31.25
CA LEU A 16 33.81 -20.78 -30.54
C LEU A 16 32.52 -21.12 -29.80
N TRP A 17 31.82 -22.15 -30.26
CA TRP A 17 30.63 -22.66 -29.56
C TRP A 17 31.10 -23.57 -28.41
N LEU A 18 30.91 -23.11 -27.19
CA LEU A 18 30.96 -23.98 -26.03
C LEU A 18 29.54 -24.49 -25.76
N LEU A 19 29.31 -25.74 -26.10
CA LEU A 19 28.15 -26.51 -25.66
C LEU A 19 28.38 -26.89 -24.20
N VAL A 20 27.76 -26.14 -23.30
CA VAL A 20 27.60 -26.56 -21.90
C VAL A 20 26.42 -27.52 -21.85
N GLY A 21 26.73 -28.82 -21.76
CA GLY A 21 25.73 -29.85 -21.52
C GLY A 21 25.06 -29.61 -20.16
N SER A 22 23.77 -29.44 -20.17
CA SER A 22 22.96 -29.48 -18.96
C SER A 22 22.63 -30.93 -18.65
N ASP A 23 23.26 -31.51 -17.64
CA ASP A 23 22.84 -32.77 -17.05
C ASP A 23 21.48 -32.60 -16.42
N ASP A 24 20.45 -33.13 -17.06
CA ASP A 24 19.13 -33.35 -16.52
C ASP A 24 19.19 -34.45 -15.46
N SER A 25 19.52 -34.07 -14.23
CA SER A 25 19.22 -34.93 -13.08
C SER A 25 17.80 -34.60 -12.63
N SER A 26 16.81 -35.23 -13.23
CA SER A 26 15.44 -35.24 -12.75
C SER A 26 15.35 -36.08 -11.47
N SER A 27 15.63 -35.47 -10.33
CA SER A 27 15.22 -36.00 -9.06
C SER A 27 13.82 -35.49 -8.76
N THR A 28 12.85 -36.33 -9.04
CA THR A 28 11.46 -36.16 -8.59
C THR A 28 11.47 -36.16 -7.06
N PRO A 29 11.08 -35.08 -6.37
CA PRO A 29 10.83 -35.18 -4.94
C PRO A 29 9.54 -35.98 -4.74
N THR A 30 9.69 -37.21 -4.24
CA THR A 30 8.59 -37.96 -3.68
C THR A 30 7.96 -37.11 -2.58
N ALA A 31 6.81 -36.54 -2.88
CA ALA A 31 6.01 -35.81 -1.89
C ALA A 31 5.60 -36.80 -0.80
N ALA A 32 6.34 -36.81 0.30
CA ALA A 32 5.90 -37.40 1.52
C ALA A 32 4.60 -36.70 1.95
N ARG A 33 3.50 -37.38 1.72
CA ARG A 33 2.17 -36.96 2.14
C ARG A 33 2.13 -37.05 3.66
N SER A 34 2.60 -35.99 4.34
CA SER A 34 2.37 -35.82 5.77
C SER A 34 0.87 -35.66 5.98
N THR A 35 0.23 -36.73 6.40
CA THR A 35 -1.14 -36.65 6.92
C THR A 35 -1.10 -35.86 8.22
N LEU A 36 -1.27 -34.55 8.11
CA LEU A 36 -1.54 -33.69 9.26
C LEU A 36 -2.84 -34.18 9.89
N ARG A 37 -2.72 -34.93 10.98
CA ARG A 37 -3.86 -35.19 11.89
C ARG A 37 -4.21 -33.86 12.52
N ILE A 38 -5.27 -33.24 12.01
CA ILE A 38 -5.88 -32.09 12.67
C ILE A 38 -6.47 -32.61 13.96
N PRO A 39 -6.02 -32.18 15.14
CA PRO A 39 -6.67 -32.54 16.39
C PRO A 39 -8.10 -31.98 16.34
N THR A 40 -9.08 -32.88 16.53
CA THR A 40 -10.48 -32.49 16.65
C THR A 40 -10.64 -31.74 17.97
N TYR A 41 -10.69 -30.41 17.88
CA TYR A 41 -10.99 -29.55 19.03
C TYR A 41 -12.48 -29.60 19.31
N SER A 42 -12.85 -30.23 20.42
CA SER A 42 -14.22 -30.14 20.95
C SER A 42 -14.30 -28.85 21.78
N PRO A 43 -15.12 -27.87 21.35
CA PRO A 43 -15.28 -26.66 22.14
C PRO A 43 -15.89 -26.98 23.51
N PRO A 44 -15.39 -26.35 24.58
CA PRO A 44 -15.99 -26.52 25.89
C PRO A 44 -17.43 -26.04 25.87
N THR A 45 -18.35 -26.88 26.40
CA THR A 45 -19.77 -26.53 26.56
C THR A 45 -19.86 -25.44 27.63
N TYR A 46 -20.03 -24.20 27.21
CA TYR A 46 -20.23 -23.08 28.13
C TYR A 46 -21.72 -23.02 28.51
N SER A 47 -22.04 -23.31 29.76
CA SER A 47 -23.36 -23.04 30.33
C SER A 47 -23.35 -21.61 30.85
N PRO A 48 -24.16 -20.70 30.29
CA PRO A 48 -24.22 -19.33 30.79
C PRO A 48 -24.79 -19.34 32.22
N PRO A 49 -24.21 -18.54 33.13
CA PRO A 49 -24.78 -18.40 34.47
C PRO A 49 -26.16 -17.78 34.37
N THR A 50 -27.10 -18.41 35.10
CA THR A 50 -28.47 -17.90 35.23
C THR A 50 -28.45 -16.67 36.14
N TYR A 51 -28.50 -15.48 35.58
CA TYR A 51 -28.64 -14.25 36.34
C TYR A 51 -30.11 -14.01 36.64
N SER A 52 -30.49 -14.04 37.92
CA SER A 52 -31.78 -13.52 38.38
C SER A 52 -31.71 -11.98 38.19
N THR A 53 -32.49 -11.45 37.28
CA THR A 53 -32.61 -10.00 37.12
C THR A 53 -33.23 -9.43 38.38
N PRO A 54 -32.53 -8.50 39.10
CA PRO A 54 -33.18 -7.74 40.15
C PRO A 54 -34.28 -6.87 39.52
N THR A 55 -35.49 -6.98 40.06
CA THR A 55 -36.60 -6.12 39.68
C THR A 55 -36.28 -4.72 40.20
N TYR A 56 -35.76 -3.89 39.27
CA TYR A 56 -35.51 -2.48 39.55
C TYR A 56 -36.71 -1.69 39.09
N ASP A 57 -37.44 -1.12 40.07
CA ASP A 57 -38.47 -0.10 39.80
C ASP A 57 -37.74 1.21 39.48
N PRO A 58 -37.73 1.67 38.21
CA PRO A 58 -37.08 2.90 37.87
C PRO A 58 -37.82 4.08 38.51
N PRO A 59 -37.12 5.02 39.18
CA PRO A 59 -37.73 6.27 39.61
C PRO A 59 -38.34 6.98 38.39
N THR A 60 -39.59 7.39 38.52
CA THR A 60 -40.30 8.16 37.48
C THR A 60 -39.62 9.51 37.33
N TYR A 61 -38.61 9.56 36.46
CA TYR A 61 -37.92 10.78 36.12
C TYR A 61 -38.71 11.51 35.03
N THR A 62 -39.34 12.59 35.37
CA THR A 62 -39.93 13.50 34.37
C THR A 62 -38.75 14.15 33.65
N PRO A 63 -38.51 13.86 32.35
CA PRO A 63 -37.39 14.50 31.67
C PRO A 63 -37.67 16.00 31.53
N ARG A 64 -36.97 16.80 32.30
CA ARG A 64 -36.86 18.24 31.98
C ARG A 64 -36.17 18.31 30.64
N ALA A 65 -36.87 18.77 29.60
CA ALA A 65 -36.30 19.00 28.30
C ALA A 65 -35.05 19.87 28.45
N ALA A 66 -33.86 19.21 28.32
CA ALA A 66 -32.63 19.95 28.22
C ALA A 66 -32.66 20.72 26.89
N PRO A 67 -32.27 22.00 26.87
CA PRO A 67 -32.13 22.72 25.61
C PRO A 67 -31.12 21.93 24.76
N SER A 68 -31.58 21.36 23.66
CA SER A 68 -30.72 20.73 22.63
C SER A 68 -29.93 21.85 21.99
N THR A 69 -28.77 22.20 22.57
CA THR A 69 -27.74 22.90 21.84
C THR A 69 -27.17 21.86 20.87
N GLU A 70 -27.83 21.68 19.72
CA GLU A 70 -27.24 21.03 18.57
C GLU A 70 -25.97 21.80 18.25
N SER A 71 -24.83 21.22 18.68
CA SER A 71 -23.53 21.69 18.25
C SER A 71 -23.44 21.44 16.77
N THR A 72 -23.62 22.47 15.96
CA THR A 72 -23.42 22.48 14.51
C THR A 72 -21.94 22.36 14.13
N TYR A 73 -21.17 21.60 14.91
CA TYR A 73 -19.79 21.31 14.59
C TYR A 73 -19.77 20.24 13.48
N ALA A 74 -19.73 20.68 12.24
CA ALA A 74 -19.44 19.80 11.13
C ALA A 74 -17.95 19.40 11.20
N PRO A 75 -17.62 18.11 11.26
CA PRO A 75 -16.22 17.69 11.28
C PRO A 75 -15.51 18.19 10.02
N PRO A 76 -14.23 18.58 10.13
CA PRO A 76 -13.47 19.07 8.98
C PRO A 76 -13.42 17.99 7.88
N ARG A 77 -13.70 18.41 6.66
CA ARG A 77 -13.67 17.50 5.50
C ARG A 77 -12.24 17.04 5.23
N LEU A 78 -12.09 15.74 5.01
CA LEU A 78 -10.81 15.12 4.67
C LEU A 78 -10.73 14.92 3.18
N TYR A 79 -9.67 15.45 2.57
CA TYR A 79 -9.37 15.27 1.16
C TYR A 79 -8.07 14.50 1.00
N TYR A 80 -8.14 13.39 0.28
CA TYR A 80 -7.03 12.47 0.12
C TYR A 80 -6.39 12.61 -1.26
N GLY A 81 -5.08 12.42 -1.30
CA GLY A 81 -4.32 12.25 -2.53
C GLY A 81 -3.39 11.06 -2.46
N ALA A 82 -2.91 10.62 -3.61
CA ALA A 82 -1.94 9.55 -3.73
C ALA A 82 -1.04 9.75 -4.96
N ILE A 83 0.17 9.20 -4.89
CA ILE A 83 1.10 9.13 -6.03
C ILE A 83 1.53 7.68 -6.20
N ALA A 84 1.39 7.16 -7.42
CA ALA A 84 1.89 5.87 -7.86
C ALA A 84 3.05 6.07 -8.83
N VAL A 85 4.05 5.18 -8.77
CA VAL A 85 5.20 5.21 -9.67
C VAL A 85 5.52 3.81 -10.14
N ALA A 86 5.84 3.68 -11.43
CA ALA A 86 6.33 2.46 -12.04
C ALA A 86 7.86 2.36 -11.95
N PRO A 87 8.46 1.16 -12.12
CA PRO A 87 9.91 0.99 -12.12
C PRO A 87 10.65 1.83 -13.18
N ASN A 88 10.00 2.15 -14.29
CA ASN A 88 10.53 2.99 -15.36
C ASN A 88 10.37 4.51 -15.10
N GLY A 89 9.84 4.90 -13.93
CA GLY A 89 9.63 6.29 -13.55
C GLY A 89 8.30 6.90 -14.03
N ALA A 90 7.43 6.16 -14.70
CA ALA A 90 6.11 6.65 -15.05
C ALA A 90 5.30 6.93 -13.76
N VAL A 91 4.51 8.01 -13.77
CA VAL A 91 3.84 8.54 -12.58
C VAL A 91 2.34 8.67 -12.82
N GLY A 92 1.56 8.20 -11.85
CA GLY A 92 0.14 8.52 -11.73
C GLY A 92 -0.12 9.30 -10.44
N LYS A 93 -1.01 10.28 -10.49
CA LYS A 93 -1.34 11.19 -9.38
C LYS A 93 -2.84 11.32 -9.18
N SER A 94 -3.23 11.54 -7.93
CA SER A 94 -4.61 11.84 -7.58
C SER A 94 -4.66 12.82 -6.40
N TRP A 95 -5.71 13.62 -6.33
CA TRP A 95 -5.94 14.58 -5.24
C TRP A 95 -7.43 14.87 -5.09
N ASP A 96 -7.83 15.45 -3.96
CA ASP A 96 -9.20 15.86 -3.63
C ASP A 96 -10.25 14.74 -3.59
N TYR A 97 -9.83 13.51 -3.33
CA TYR A 97 -10.73 12.38 -3.14
C TYR A 97 -11.26 12.33 -1.69
N SER A 98 -12.48 11.85 -1.53
CA SER A 98 -13.13 11.69 -0.20
C SER A 98 -12.60 10.50 0.60
N SER A 99 -11.78 9.62 0.00
CA SER A 99 -11.18 8.48 0.69
C SER A 99 -9.80 8.12 0.15
N ALA A 100 -8.95 7.59 1.04
CA ALA A 100 -7.62 7.12 0.67
C ALA A 100 -7.67 5.97 -0.36
N ALA A 101 -8.65 5.09 -0.28
CA ALA A 101 -8.81 3.98 -1.22
C ALA A 101 -9.13 4.47 -2.63
N ALA A 102 -10.02 5.46 -2.78
CA ALA A 102 -10.35 6.07 -4.07
C ALA A 102 -9.14 6.80 -4.67
N ALA A 103 -8.42 7.57 -3.85
CA ALA A 103 -7.19 8.24 -4.28
C ALA A 103 -6.14 7.25 -4.80
N ARG A 104 -5.89 6.17 -4.08
CA ARG A 104 -4.93 5.12 -4.50
C ARG A 104 -5.31 4.48 -5.81
N ARG A 105 -6.57 4.07 -5.97
CA ARG A 105 -7.06 3.49 -7.23
C ARG A 105 -6.88 4.45 -8.39
N ARG A 106 -7.23 5.71 -8.19
CA ARG A 106 -7.08 6.73 -9.23
C ARG A 106 -5.62 6.94 -9.62
N ALA A 107 -4.71 7.05 -8.65
CA ALA A 107 -3.28 7.18 -8.91
C ALA A 107 -2.71 5.98 -9.70
N LEU A 108 -3.17 4.76 -9.40
CA LEU A 108 -2.77 3.56 -10.16
C LEU A 108 -3.33 3.60 -11.59
N ASN A 109 -4.58 4.01 -11.78
CA ASN A 109 -5.21 4.10 -13.10
C ASN A 109 -4.59 5.20 -13.98
N GLU A 110 -4.10 6.28 -13.37
CA GLU A 110 -3.40 7.38 -14.06
C GLU A 110 -1.94 7.06 -14.39
N CYS A 111 -1.41 5.97 -13.87
CA CYS A 111 -0.03 5.56 -14.12
C CYS A 111 0.05 4.81 -15.46
N PRO A 112 0.73 5.36 -16.51
CA PRO A 112 0.64 4.85 -17.87
C PRO A 112 1.54 3.63 -18.14
N ALA A 113 2.06 2.98 -17.11
CA ALA A 113 2.97 1.84 -17.24
C ALA A 113 2.54 0.66 -16.35
N SER A 114 2.99 -0.55 -16.69
CA SER A 114 2.82 -1.72 -15.85
C SER A 114 3.70 -1.67 -14.60
N GLY A 115 3.27 -2.35 -13.54
CA GLY A 115 4.02 -2.43 -12.29
C GLY A 115 3.99 -1.18 -11.42
N CYS A 116 3.05 -0.26 -11.66
CA CYS A 116 2.84 0.91 -10.82
C CYS A 116 2.51 0.50 -9.38
N LYS A 117 3.15 1.15 -8.42
CA LYS A 117 2.91 0.98 -6.99
C LYS A 117 2.65 2.33 -6.35
N VAL A 118 1.67 2.40 -5.44
CA VAL A 118 1.43 3.60 -4.64
C VAL A 118 2.57 3.77 -3.65
N LEU A 119 3.30 4.87 -3.76
CA LEU A 119 4.44 5.19 -2.90
C LEU A 119 4.08 6.13 -1.76
N THR A 120 3.06 6.97 -1.93
CA THR A 120 2.58 7.86 -0.87
C THR A 120 1.07 8.07 -0.97
N THR A 121 0.44 8.23 0.17
CA THR A 121 -0.95 8.66 0.32
C THR A 121 -0.97 9.73 1.41
N PHE A 122 -1.67 10.81 1.20
CA PHE A 122 -1.71 11.96 2.09
C PHE A 122 -3.12 12.50 2.24
N VAL A 123 -3.35 13.29 3.28
CA VAL A 123 -4.64 13.92 3.59
C VAL A 123 -4.44 15.38 3.95
N ASN A 124 -5.28 16.27 3.39
CA ASN A 124 -5.23 17.72 3.62
C ASN A 124 -3.78 18.26 3.62
N GLY A 125 -3.07 18.01 2.54
CA GLY A 125 -1.66 18.35 2.42
C GLY A 125 -1.08 17.95 1.07
N CYS A 126 0.22 17.64 1.06
CA CYS A 126 0.98 17.32 -0.15
C CYS A 126 1.65 15.95 -0.05
N GLY A 127 1.79 15.28 -1.17
CA GLY A 127 2.66 14.14 -1.37
C GLY A 127 3.76 14.47 -2.38
N ALA A 128 4.89 13.83 -2.23
CA ALA A 128 6.00 13.91 -3.17
C ALA A 128 6.66 12.55 -3.33
N VAL A 129 7.38 12.36 -4.42
CA VAL A 129 8.23 11.19 -4.65
C VAL A 129 9.63 11.65 -5.00
N ALA A 130 10.62 11.00 -4.40
CA ALA A 130 12.04 11.17 -4.70
C ALA A 130 12.61 9.91 -5.36
N TYR A 131 13.62 10.13 -6.19
CA TYR A 131 14.42 9.08 -6.80
C TYR A 131 15.85 9.15 -6.27
N ASN A 132 16.36 8.02 -5.80
CA ASN A 132 17.76 7.90 -5.40
C ASN A 132 18.55 7.12 -6.46
N PRO A 133 19.47 7.77 -7.20
CA PRO A 133 20.25 7.13 -8.27
C PRO A 133 21.22 6.06 -7.75
N LYS A 134 21.66 6.15 -6.48
CA LYS A 134 22.56 5.16 -5.89
C LYS A 134 21.90 3.82 -5.67
N THR A 135 20.61 3.83 -5.29
CA THR A 135 19.83 2.62 -5.02
C THR A 135 18.93 2.23 -6.18
N ASN A 136 18.78 3.10 -7.17
CA ASN A 136 17.85 2.99 -8.31
C ASN A 136 16.40 2.74 -7.85
N LYS A 137 15.97 3.47 -6.80
CA LYS A 137 14.63 3.28 -6.20
C LYS A 137 13.90 4.61 -6.03
N TYR A 138 12.56 4.50 -6.01
CA TYR A 138 11.65 5.59 -5.76
C TYR A 138 11.08 5.48 -4.35
N TRP A 139 10.90 6.62 -3.67
CA TRP A 139 10.40 6.71 -2.30
C TRP A 139 9.40 7.83 -2.18
N GLY A 140 8.29 7.55 -1.48
CA GLY A 140 7.26 8.54 -1.22
C GLY A 140 7.52 9.30 0.08
N GLY A 141 7.00 10.51 0.12
CA GLY A 141 6.94 11.34 1.31
C GLY A 141 5.68 12.18 1.34
N SER A 142 5.31 12.69 2.50
CA SER A 142 4.12 13.51 2.69
C SER A 142 4.38 14.67 3.64
N GLY A 143 3.53 15.69 3.59
CA GLY A 143 3.64 16.85 4.49
C GLY A 143 2.51 17.85 4.28
N LYS A 144 2.39 18.80 5.20
CA LYS A 144 1.38 19.86 5.09
C LYS A 144 1.63 20.82 3.93
N THR A 145 2.86 20.95 3.51
CA THR A 145 3.27 21.79 2.39
C THR A 145 4.05 20.98 1.36
N ARG A 146 4.12 21.49 0.14
CA ARG A 146 4.96 20.94 -0.92
C ARG A 146 6.41 20.72 -0.46
N SER A 147 7.02 21.74 0.14
CA SER A 147 8.41 21.68 0.60
C SER A 147 8.61 20.59 1.67
N ALA A 148 7.66 20.46 2.61
CA ALA A 148 7.72 19.41 3.63
C ALA A 148 7.63 18.02 3.00
N ALA A 149 6.70 17.80 2.07
CA ALA A 149 6.57 16.53 1.37
C ALA A 149 7.81 16.17 0.55
N GLN A 150 8.43 17.15 -0.12
CA GLN A 150 9.65 16.94 -0.88
C GLN A 150 10.85 16.57 0.00
N LYS A 151 11.00 17.26 1.14
CA LYS A 151 12.05 16.94 2.12
C LYS A 151 11.86 15.54 2.71
N ASP A 152 10.64 15.20 3.05
CA ASP A 152 10.31 13.88 3.58
C ASP A 152 10.60 12.77 2.56
N ALA A 153 10.22 12.96 1.28
CA ALA A 153 10.51 12.00 0.23
C ALA A 153 12.01 11.79 0.00
N ILE A 154 12.82 12.87 0.02
CA ILE A 154 14.28 12.81 -0.12
C ILE A 154 14.90 12.11 1.10
N SER A 155 14.42 12.42 2.30
CA SER A 155 14.86 11.77 3.54
C SER A 155 14.61 10.26 3.51
N ASN A 156 13.38 9.86 3.14
CA ASN A 156 12.99 8.45 3.01
C ASN A 156 13.81 7.71 1.95
N ALA A 157 14.22 8.42 0.90
CA ALA A 157 15.09 7.87 -0.14
C ALA A 157 16.55 7.71 0.29
N GLY A 158 16.95 8.26 1.44
CA GLY A 158 18.37 8.33 1.85
C GLY A 158 19.20 9.24 0.96
N GLY A 159 18.59 10.32 0.41
CA GLY A 159 19.19 11.25 -0.53
C GLY A 159 18.59 11.17 -1.94
N GLY A 160 19.24 11.81 -2.90
CA GLY A 160 18.73 11.90 -4.27
C GLY A 160 17.95 13.19 -4.54
N ARG A 161 16.95 13.11 -5.42
CA ARG A 161 16.15 14.29 -5.82
C ARG A 161 14.67 13.95 -5.88
N TRP A 162 13.81 14.89 -5.54
CA TRP A 162 12.39 14.76 -5.81
C TRP A 162 12.13 14.80 -7.34
N ILE A 163 11.15 14.04 -7.81
CA ILE A 163 10.79 13.95 -9.23
C ILE A 163 9.37 14.43 -9.50
N THR A 164 8.46 14.28 -8.54
CA THR A 164 7.08 14.70 -8.67
C THR A 164 6.47 15.04 -7.32
N TRP A 165 5.36 15.79 -7.35
CA TRP A 165 4.57 16.15 -6.20
C TRP A 165 3.13 16.48 -6.61
N VAL A 166 2.21 16.46 -5.66
CA VAL A 166 0.84 16.97 -5.78
C VAL A 166 0.29 17.30 -4.39
N CYS A 167 -0.58 18.30 -4.30
CA CYS A 167 -1.26 18.66 -3.05
C CYS A 167 -2.78 18.55 -3.23
N THR A 168 -3.51 18.37 -2.12
CA THR A 168 -4.95 18.63 -2.09
C THR A 168 -5.17 20.12 -2.23
N THR A 169 -6.21 20.53 -2.95
CA THR A 169 -6.55 21.94 -3.18
C THR A 169 -7.63 22.42 -2.21
N ARG A 170 -8.26 21.50 -1.48
CA ARG A 170 -9.32 21.74 -0.50
C ARG A 170 -8.83 21.37 0.90
N TYR A 171 -9.06 22.19 1.89
CA TYR A 171 -8.79 21.96 3.33
C TYR A 171 -9.86 22.66 4.17
#